data_1da004550a9ba97997b9c9ef586d3905
#
_entry.id   1da004550a9ba97997b9c9ef586d3905
#
_cell.length_a   1.000
_cell.length_b   1.000
_cell.length_c   1.000
_cell.angle_alpha   90.00
_cell.angle_beta   90.00
_cell.angle_gamma   90.00
#
_symmetry.space_group_name_H-M   'P 1'
#
loop_
_entity.id
_entity.type
_entity.pdbx_description
1 polymer ?
#
loop_
_entity_poly.entity_id
_entity_poly.type
_entity_poly.pdbx_seq_one_letter_code
_entity_poly.pdbx_strand_id
1 'polypeptide(L)'
;AALSPDYAQDGWIYLAFAEPNFRGNKAGTAVVRGKLRGDALVESSVVYTQEPKLSHGTHVGARLVFDDQGHLFVTQGDNRVGAATAQELDKLSGKIVRIDADGKVPADNPFVSRAGARGEIWSYGHRNVQGAALHPVTRQLWATEHGPMGGDELNIPQAGLNYGWPVI
;
A
#
# COMPACT_ATOMS: atom_id res chain seq x y z
N ALA A 1 -10.25 -2.43 4.69
CA ALA A 1 -10.11 -3.80 5.16
C ALA A 1 -10.13 -4.76 3.97
N ALA A 2 -9.50 -5.93 4.14
CA ALA A 2 -9.58 -7.06 3.22
C ALA A 2 -9.65 -8.37 4.00
N LEU A 3 -10.28 -9.39 3.42
CA LEU A 3 -10.21 -10.75 3.93
C LEU A 3 -9.05 -11.48 3.26
N SER A 4 -8.44 -12.44 3.97
CA SER A 4 -7.55 -13.41 3.34
C SER A 4 -8.26 -14.11 2.16
N PRO A 5 -7.57 -14.45 1.06
CA PRO A 5 -8.14 -15.30 0.02
C PRO A 5 -8.68 -16.63 0.57
N ASP A 6 -8.06 -17.15 1.61
CA ASP A 6 -8.43 -18.39 2.29
C ASP A 6 -9.21 -18.16 3.60
N TYR A 7 -9.93 -17.03 3.72
CA TYR A 7 -10.58 -16.61 4.96
C TYR A 7 -11.46 -17.68 5.59
N ALA A 8 -12.16 -18.49 4.80
CA ALA A 8 -13.01 -19.57 5.31
C ALA A 8 -12.21 -20.63 6.10
N GLN A 9 -10.92 -20.78 5.82
CA GLN A 9 -10.02 -21.75 6.44
C GLN A 9 -9.18 -21.12 7.54
N ASP A 10 -8.61 -19.93 7.27
CA ASP A 10 -7.60 -19.31 8.13
C ASP A 10 -8.15 -18.20 9.04
N GLY A 11 -9.27 -17.59 8.68
CA GLY A 11 -9.96 -16.53 9.44
C GLY A 11 -9.21 -15.21 9.51
N TRP A 12 -8.18 -14.97 8.67
CA TRP A 12 -7.43 -13.73 8.70
C TRP A 12 -8.18 -12.57 8.05
N ILE A 13 -8.21 -11.44 8.76
CA ILE A 13 -8.63 -10.14 8.23
C ILE A 13 -7.48 -9.16 8.28
N TYR A 14 -7.44 -8.24 7.34
CA TYR A 14 -6.41 -7.21 7.20
C TYR A 14 -7.04 -5.83 7.29
N LEU A 15 -6.49 -4.98 8.13
CA LEU A 15 -6.98 -3.63 8.37
C LEU A 15 -5.85 -2.64 8.07
N ALA A 16 -6.08 -1.71 7.15
CA ALA A 16 -5.19 -0.59 6.91
C ALA A 16 -5.67 0.64 7.67
N PHE A 17 -4.74 1.39 8.23
CA PHE A 17 -5.01 2.59 9.01
C PHE A 17 -3.83 3.57 8.93
N ALA A 18 -4.08 4.83 9.30
CA ALA A 18 -3.04 5.82 9.48
C ALA A 18 -2.41 5.64 10.87
N GLU A 19 -1.21 5.09 10.92
CA GLU A 19 -0.48 4.84 12.17
C GLU A 19 0.32 6.08 12.57
N PRO A 20 0.08 6.66 13.76
CA PRO A 20 0.88 7.77 14.25
C PRO A 20 2.28 7.31 14.66
N ASN A 21 3.25 8.24 14.68
CA ASN A 21 4.49 8.02 15.41
C ASN A 21 4.28 8.22 16.92
N PHE A 22 5.30 7.87 17.71
CA PHE A 22 5.25 8.00 19.18
C PHE A 22 4.85 9.41 19.67
N ARG A 23 5.27 10.47 18.95
CA ARG A 23 4.95 11.85 19.31
C ARG A 23 3.58 12.32 18.81
N GLY A 24 2.89 11.54 17.98
CA GLY A 24 1.59 11.87 17.39
C GLY A 24 1.62 12.99 16.34
N ASN A 25 2.79 13.45 15.90
CA ASN A 25 2.94 14.54 14.95
C ASN A 25 3.28 14.09 13.51
N LYS A 26 3.38 12.78 13.30
CA LYS A 26 3.59 12.14 11.99
C LYS A 26 2.70 10.92 11.88
N ALA A 27 2.31 10.58 10.66
CA ALA A 27 1.57 9.35 10.39
C ALA A 27 2.04 8.70 9.07
N GLY A 28 1.76 7.43 8.93
CA GLY A 28 1.98 6.66 7.70
C GLY A 28 0.97 5.52 7.63
N THR A 29 0.80 4.94 6.45
CA THR A 29 -0.06 3.77 6.27
C THR A 29 0.55 2.57 6.98
N ALA A 30 -0.24 1.90 7.81
CA ALA A 30 0.11 0.60 8.38
C ALA A 30 -0.98 -0.42 8.10
N VAL A 31 -0.60 -1.70 8.11
CA VAL A 31 -1.53 -2.82 7.97
C VAL A 31 -1.30 -3.80 9.11
N VAL A 32 -2.37 -4.09 9.82
CA VAL A 32 -2.43 -5.17 10.81
C VAL A 32 -3.27 -6.32 10.25
N ARG A 33 -2.87 -7.55 10.50
CA ARG A 33 -3.74 -8.72 10.35
C ARG A 33 -4.12 -9.27 11.71
N GLY A 34 -5.26 -9.93 11.76
CA GLY A 34 -5.73 -10.61 12.97
C GLY A 34 -6.96 -11.46 12.67
N LYS A 35 -7.45 -12.17 13.66
CA LYS A 35 -8.68 -12.97 13.59
C LYS A 35 -9.75 -12.34 14.47
N LEU A 36 -10.98 -12.29 13.97
CA LEU A 36 -12.10 -11.77 14.75
C LEU A 36 -12.65 -12.86 15.68
N ARG A 37 -12.75 -12.55 16.98
CA ARG A 37 -13.41 -13.38 17.98
C ARG A 37 -14.36 -12.50 18.80
N GLY A 38 -15.66 -12.62 18.56
CA GLY A 38 -16.63 -11.66 19.08
C GLY A 38 -16.29 -10.25 18.59
N ASP A 39 -16.11 -9.32 19.51
CA ASP A 39 -15.78 -7.91 19.22
C ASP A 39 -14.27 -7.60 19.28
N ALA A 40 -13.42 -8.62 19.40
CA ALA A 40 -11.98 -8.45 19.56
C ALA A 40 -11.20 -9.00 18.36
N LEU A 41 -10.16 -8.26 17.96
CA LEU A 41 -9.14 -8.73 17.04
C LEU A 41 -8.04 -9.45 17.84
N VAL A 42 -7.94 -10.76 17.65
CA VAL A 42 -6.97 -11.62 18.33
C VAL A 42 -5.89 -12.12 17.35
N GLU A 43 -4.81 -12.71 17.89
CA GLU A 43 -3.66 -13.18 17.10
C GLU A 43 -3.10 -12.07 16.19
N SER A 44 -3.22 -10.79 16.61
CA SER A 44 -2.90 -9.67 15.75
C SER A 44 -1.40 -9.43 15.62
N SER A 45 -0.99 -9.07 14.40
CA SER A 45 0.38 -8.67 14.08
C SER A 45 0.39 -7.59 13.00
N VAL A 46 1.33 -6.63 13.11
CA VAL A 46 1.59 -5.66 12.04
C VAL A 46 2.34 -6.37 10.93
N VAL A 47 1.83 -6.29 9.70
CA VAL A 47 2.44 -6.89 8.51
C VAL A 47 3.05 -5.85 7.57
N TYR A 48 2.70 -4.57 7.76
CA TYR A 48 3.26 -3.49 6.96
C TYR A 48 3.25 -2.17 7.74
N THR A 49 4.29 -1.37 7.58
CA THR A 49 4.37 0.03 8.06
C THR A 49 5.12 0.88 7.04
N GLN A 50 4.50 1.98 6.63
CA GLN A 50 5.12 2.99 5.79
C GLN A 50 6.27 3.69 6.52
N GLU A 51 7.44 3.74 5.90
CA GLU A 51 8.58 4.54 6.35
C GLU A 51 9.12 5.43 5.20
N PRO A 52 9.45 6.70 5.49
CA PRO A 52 9.24 7.38 6.77
C PRO A 52 7.77 7.74 7.00
N LYS A 53 7.37 7.89 8.26
CA LYS A 53 6.11 8.58 8.61
C LYS A 53 6.26 10.07 8.38
N LEU A 54 5.25 10.71 7.80
CA LEU A 54 5.27 12.10 7.39
C LEU A 54 4.35 12.97 8.27
N SER A 55 4.56 14.30 8.24
CA SER A 55 3.92 15.25 9.16
C SER A 55 2.43 15.51 8.89
N HIS A 56 1.82 14.87 7.90
CA HIS A 56 0.40 14.95 7.62
C HIS A 56 -0.25 13.57 7.59
N GLY A 57 -1.41 13.44 8.24
CA GLY A 57 -2.23 12.22 8.25
C GLY A 57 -3.27 12.13 7.12
N THR A 58 -3.10 12.91 6.05
CA THR A 58 -3.95 12.90 4.84
C THR A 58 -3.20 12.26 3.67
N HIS A 59 -3.88 11.95 2.58
CA HIS A 59 -3.34 11.23 1.42
C HIS A 59 -2.65 9.92 1.82
N VAL A 60 -3.35 9.10 2.58
CA VAL A 60 -2.81 7.83 3.08
C VAL A 60 -3.10 6.65 2.14
N GLY A 61 -3.98 6.82 1.14
CA GLY A 61 -4.43 5.72 0.28
C GLY A 61 -5.16 4.64 1.09
N ALA A 62 -4.42 3.61 1.49
CA ALA A 62 -4.86 2.53 2.41
C ALA A 62 -5.88 1.53 1.82
N ARG A 63 -5.95 1.37 0.48
CA ARG A 63 -6.69 0.26 -0.12
C ARG A 63 -5.86 -1.02 -0.05
N LEU A 64 -6.52 -2.14 0.25
CA LEU A 64 -5.93 -3.47 0.33
C LEU A 64 -6.56 -4.36 -0.74
N VAL A 65 -5.73 -5.03 -1.54
CA VAL A 65 -6.17 -5.96 -2.60
C VAL A 65 -5.26 -7.17 -2.62
N PHE A 66 -5.80 -8.37 -2.44
CA PHE A 66 -5.05 -9.61 -2.67
C PHE A 66 -5.06 -9.97 -4.16
N ASP A 67 -3.92 -10.45 -4.68
CA ASP A 67 -3.87 -11.10 -5.99
C ASP A 67 -4.20 -12.60 -5.89
N ASP A 68 -4.24 -13.26 -7.04
CA ASP A 68 -4.57 -14.68 -7.14
C ASP A 68 -3.46 -15.61 -6.62
N GLN A 69 -2.26 -15.07 -6.34
CA GLN A 69 -1.15 -15.77 -5.72
C GLN A 69 -1.08 -15.58 -4.20
N GLY A 70 -1.99 -14.78 -3.64
CA GLY A 70 -2.04 -14.51 -2.21
C GLY A 70 -1.12 -13.37 -1.74
N HIS A 71 -0.56 -12.58 -2.67
CA HIS A 71 0.16 -11.37 -2.29
C HIS A 71 -0.81 -10.22 -2.03
N LEU A 72 -0.46 -9.36 -1.10
CA LEU A 72 -1.26 -8.20 -0.71
C LEU A 72 -0.67 -6.93 -1.32
N PHE A 73 -1.45 -6.26 -2.19
CA PHE A 73 -1.19 -4.89 -2.58
C PHE A 73 -1.71 -3.92 -1.53
N VAL A 74 -0.87 -2.97 -1.14
CA VAL A 74 -1.22 -1.87 -0.23
C VAL A 74 -0.99 -0.56 -0.98
N THR A 75 -2.04 0.21 -1.20
CA THR A 75 -1.92 1.51 -1.84
C THR A 75 -1.62 2.59 -0.81
N GLN A 76 -0.84 3.57 -1.20
CA GLN A 76 -0.46 4.69 -0.35
C GLN A 76 -0.54 6.01 -1.09
N GLY A 77 -0.43 7.08 -0.33
CA GLY A 77 -0.29 8.42 -0.87
C GLY A 77 1.01 9.09 -0.40
N ASP A 78 1.18 10.34 -0.86
CA ASP A 78 2.34 11.19 -0.55
C ASP A 78 2.23 11.91 0.81
N ASN A 79 1.18 11.61 1.60
CA ASN A 79 0.82 12.30 2.85
C ASN A 79 0.71 13.82 2.68
N ARG A 80 0.48 14.33 1.44
CA ARG A 80 0.36 15.75 1.08
C ARG A 80 1.62 16.60 1.25
N VAL A 81 2.62 16.12 1.94
CA VAL A 81 3.90 16.80 2.20
C VAL A 81 5.09 16.06 1.63
N GLY A 82 4.89 14.85 1.15
CA GLY A 82 5.92 13.98 0.61
C GLY A 82 5.92 13.86 -0.91
N ALA A 83 5.45 14.87 -1.65
CA ALA A 83 5.37 14.79 -3.10
C ALA A 83 6.70 14.36 -3.75
N ALA A 84 7.83 14.96 -3.35
CA ALA A 84 9.15 14.56 -3.85
C ALA A 84 9.47 13.08 -3.52
N THR A 85 9.05 12.58 -2.35
CA THR A 85 9.31 11.19 -1.93
C THR A 85 8.58 10.16 -2.77
N ALA A 86 7.54 10.57 -3.53
CA ALA A 86 6.86 9.66 -4.45
C ALA A 86 7.81 9.12 -5.55
N GLN A 87 8.86 9.87 -5.90
CA GLN A 87 9.89 9.47 -6.87
C GLN A 87 11.09 8.74 -6.22
N GLU A 88 11.24 8.79 -4.90
CA GLU A 88 12.38 8.21 -4.19
C GLU A 88 12.11 6.73 -3.86
N LEU A 89 12.97 5.82 -4.31
CA LEU A 89 12.76 4.38 -4.13
C LEU A 89 13.20 3.84 -2.76
N ASP A 90 13.89 4.64 -1.96
CA ASP A 90 14.26 4.32 -0.57
C ASP A 90 13.16 4.65 0.44
N LYS A 91 12.03 5.21 -0.02
CA LYS A 91 10.88 5.61 0.79
C LYS A 91 9.58 4.97 0.29
N LEU A 92 8.61 4.81 1.20
CA LEU A 92 7.37 4.08 0.91
C LEU A 92 6.15 5.00 0.68
N SER A 93 6.26 6.31 0.88
CA SER A 93 5.18 7.25 0.54
C SER A 93 5.00 7.42 -0.97
N GLY A 94 3.78 7.57 -1.45
CA GLY A 94 3.47 7.70 -2.88
C GLY A 94 3.79 6.44 -3.69
N LYS A 95 3.50 5.28 -3.12
CA LYS A 95 3.78 3.96 -3.70
C LYS A 95 2.55 3.06 -3.69
N ILE A 96 2.53 2.09 -4.56
CA ILE A 96 1.82 0.84 -4.33
C ILE A 96 2.89 -0.18 -3.97
N VAL A 97 2.70 -0.88 -2.85
CA VAL A 97 3.60 -1.95 -2.42
C VAL A 97 2.92 -3.31 -2.58
N ARG A 98 3.72 -4.36 -2.77
CA ARG A 98 3.27 -5.75 -2.79
C ARG A 98 4.07 -6.54 -1.76
N ILE A 99 3.36 -7.23 -0.86
CA ILE A 99 3.93 -8.05 0.21
C ILE A 99 3.21 -9.40 0.27
N ASP A 100 3.85 -10.37 0.89
CA ASP A 100 3.18 -11.62 1.26
C ASP A 100 2.14 -11.38 2.36
N ALA A 101 1.23 -12.31 2.56
CA ALA A 101 0.20 -12.24 3.59
C ALA A 101 0.76 -12.10 5.03
N ASP A 102 2.00 -12.50 5.27
CA ASP A 102 2.70 -12.35 6.55
C ASP A 102 3.62 -11.12 6.63
N GLY A 103 3.64 -10.28 5.57
CA GLY A 103 4.42 -9.05 5.51
C GLY A 103 5.82 -9.18 4.91
N LYS A 104 6.22 -10.37 4.48
CA LYS A 104 7.51 -10.54 3.78
C LYS A 104 7.47 -9.91 2.39
N VAL A 105 8.65 -9.63 1.86
CA VAL A 105 8.80 -9.10 0.51
C VAL A 105 8.91 -10.26 -0.47
N PRO A 106 8.00 -10.36 -1.47
CA PRO A 106 8.10 -11.37 -2.52
C PRO A 106 9.41 -11.26 -3.30
N ALA A 107 10.05 -12.41 -3.58
CA ALA A 107 11.35 -12.44 -4.25
C ALA A 107 11.31 -11.94 -5.72
N ASP A 108 10.13 -11.93 -6.32
CA ASP A 108 9.86 -11.45 -7.69
C ASP A 108 9.40 -9.99 -7.77
N ASN A 109 9.44 -9.25 -6.67
CA ASN A 109 9.17 -7.81 -6.68
C ASN A 109 10.22 -7.05 -7.50
N PRO A 110 9.81 -5.98 -8.22
CA PRO A 110 10.68 -5.35 -9.23
C PRO A 110 11.95 -4.69 -8.67
N PHE A 111 11.95 -4.32 -7.39
CA PHE A 111 13.07 -3.61 -6.77
C PHE A 111 13.81 -4.43 -5.70
N VAL A 112 13.48 -5.70 -5.50
CA VAL A 112 14.05 -6.55 -4.43
C VAL A 112 15.58 -6.66 -4.52
N SER A 113 16.14 -6.65 -5.73
CA SER A 113 17.58 -6.74 -5.97
C SER A 113 18.26 -5.39 -6.16
N ARG A 114 17.51 -4.28 -6.13
CA ARG A 114 18.05 -2.95 -6.40
C ARG A 114 18.62 -2.32 -5.14
N ALA A 115 19.94 -2.09 -5.12
CA ALA A 115 20.60 -1.42 -4.00
C ALA A 115 19.99 -0.03 -3.74
N GLY A 116 19.69 0.28 -2.48
CA GLY A 116 19.11 1.55 -2.05
C GLY A 116 17.61 1.70 -2.32
N ALA A 117 16.94 0.68 -2.87
CA ALA A 117 15.49 0.69 -3.02
C ALA A 117 14.80 -0.19 -1.97
N ARG A 118 13.55 0.14 -1.66
CA ARG A 118 12.67 -0.69 -0.82
C ARG A 118 12.10 -1.81 -1.66
N GLY A 119 12.34 -3.04 -1.26
CA GLY A 119 11.92 -4.24 -2.00
C GLY A 119 10.41 -4.42 -2.07
N GLU A 120 9.67 -3.82 -1.14
CA GLU A 120 8.21 -3.87 -1.08
C GLU A 120 7.54 -3.13 -2.26
N ILE A 121 8.24 -2.19 -2.91
CA ILE A 121 7.67 -1.32 -3.94
C ILE A 121 7.27 -2.15 -5.17
N TRP A 122 6.00 -2.02 -5.57
CA TRP A 122 5.46 -2.51 -6.83
C TRP A 122 5.50 -1.45 -7.93
N SER A 123 4.94 -0.27 -7.65
CA SER A 123 4.97 0.91 -8.52
C SER A 123 5.15 2.18 -7.69
N TYR A 124 5.55 3.28 -8.34
CA TYR A 124 5.88 4.53 -7.65
C TYR A 124 5.42 5.75 -8.42
N GLY A 125 5.59 6.94 -7.84
CA GLY A 125 5.13 8.18 -8.47
C GLY A 125 3.62 8.36 -8.34
N HIS A 126 3.04 7.97 -7.20
CA HIS A 126 1.61 8.11 -6.89
C HIS A 126 1.37 9.26 -5.93
N ARG A 127 0.25 9.97 -6.11
CA ARG A 127 -0.16 11.07 -5.22
C ARG A 127 -1.07 10.59 -4.09
N ASN A 128 -2.19 9.93 -4.40
CA ASN A 128 -3.15 9.46 -3.39
C ASN A 128 -4.10 8.39 -3.96
N VAL A 129 -3.66 7.16 -3.95
CA VAL A 129 -4.40 6.02 -4.48
C VAL A 129 -5.41 5.52 -3.44
N GLN A 130 -6.68 5.86 -3.59
CA GLN A 130 -7.73 5.48 -2.63
C GLN A 130 -8.62 4.32 -3.10
N GLY A 131 -8.75 4.10 -4.39
CA GLY A 131 -9.47 2.96 -4.95
C GLY A 131 -8.51 1.96 -5.57
N ALA A 132 -8.74 0.67 -5.36
CA ALA A 132 -8.07 -0.38 -6.10
C ALA A 132 -8.89 -1.68 -6.07
N ALA A 133 -8.84 -2.43 -7.16
CA ALA A 133 -9.44 -3.76 -7.30
C ALA A 133 -8.75 -4.55 -8.41
N LEU A 134 -8.84 -5.88 -8.38
CA LEU A 134 -8.46 -6.68 -9.53
C LEU A 134 -9.57 -6.63 -10.59
N HIS A 135 -9.18 -6.41 -11.83
CA HIS A 135 -10.12 -6.52 -12.96
C HIS A 135 -10.66 -7.95 -13.06
N PRO A 136 -11.98 -8.15 -13.15
CA PRO A 136 -12.59 -9.48 -12.98
C PRO A 136 -12.17 -10.52 -14.03
N VAL A 137 -11.77 -10.07 -15.22
CA VAL A 137 -11.36 -10.95 -16.32
C VAL A 137 -9.84 -11.02 -16.46
N THR A 138 -9.15 -9.87 -16.55
CA THR A 138 -7.71 -9.84 -16.80
C THR A 138 -6.87 -10.08 -15.55
N ARG A 139 -7.47 -9.95 -14.37
CA ARG A 139 -6.83 -10.06 -13.04
C ARG A 139 -5.72 -9.04 -12.78
N GLN A 140 -5.57 -8.05 -13.66
CA GLN A 140 -4.68 -6.92 -13.44
C GLN A 140 -5.21 -6.01 -12.31
N LEU A 141 -4.31 -5.44 -11.52
CA LEU A 141 -4.66 -4.42 -10.54
C LEU A 141 -5.07 -3.14 -11.27
N TRP A 142 -6.24 -2.61 -10.93
CA TRP A 142 -6.71 -1.29 -11.35
C TRP A 142 -6.79 -0.39 -10.13
N ALA A 143 -6.41 0.86 -10.26
CA ALA A 143 -6.37 1.82 -9.17
C ALA A 143 -6.90 3.19 -9.58
N THR A 144 -7.64 3.84 -8.68
CA THR A 144 -8.06 5.24 -8.85
C THR A 144 -7.24 6.13 -7.94
N GLU A 145 -6.82 7.26 -8.47
CA GLU A 145 -5.92 8.18 -7.80
C GLU A 145 -6.43 9.62 -7.87
N HIS A 146 -6.40 10.32 -6.75
CA HIS A 146 -6.70 11.75 -6.73
C HIS A 146 -5.51 12.57 -7.22
N GLY A 147 -5.73 13.30 -8.31
CA GLY A 147 -4.79 14.29 -8.84
C GLY A 147 -4.89 15.66 -8.17
N PRO A 148 -4.01 16.61 -8.54
CA PRO A 148 -4.14 18.00 -8.15
C PRO A 148 -5.15 18.72 -9.06
N MET A 149 -6.05 19.49 -8.48
CA MET A 149 -6.96 20.41 -9.21
C MET A 149 -7.62 19.82 -10.48
N GLY A 150 -8.10 18.55 -10.38
CA GLY A 150 -8.84 17.88 -11.46
C GLY A 150 -8.05 16.88 -12.29
N GLY A 151 -6.84 16.52 -11.89
CA GLY A 151 -6.03 15.47 -12.56
C GLY A 151 -6.24 14.07 -11.97
N ASP A 152 -7.48 13.70 -11.63
CA ASP A 152 -7.78 12.36 -11.12
C ASP A 152 -7.54 11.30 -12.21
N GLU A 153 -7.00 10.15 -11.83
CA GLU A 153 -6.50 9.13 -12.74
C GLU A 153 -7.15 7.77 -12.49
N LEU A 154 -7.24 6.98 -13.55
CA LEU A 154 -7.51 5.54 -13.51
C LEU A 154 -6.30 4.82 -14.10
N ASN A 155 -5.57 4.12 -13.27
CA ASN A 155 -4.31 3.47 -13.61
C ASN A 155 -4.41 1.94 -13.60
N ILE A 156 -3.53 1.28 -14.37
CA ILE A 156 -3.25 -0.16 -14.27
C ILE A 156 -1.80 -0.31 -13.77
N PRO A 157 -1.58 -0.33 -12.44
CA PRO A 157 -0.24 -0.34 -11.87
C PRO A 157 0.54 -1.61 -12.25
N GLN A 158 1.65 -1.44 -12.96
CA GLN A 158 2.55 -2.51 -13.38
C GLN A 158 3.85 -2.49 -12.59
N ALA A 159 4.48 -3.65 -12.48
CA ALA A 159 5.73 -3.84 -11.75
C ALA A 159 6.83 -2.88 -12.23
N GLY A 160 7.38 -2.10 -11.31
CA GLY A 160 8.53 -1.23 -11.55
C GLY A 160 8.23 0.08 -12.28
N LEU A 161 6.97 0.35 -12.68
CA LEU A 161 6.65 1.55 -13.45
C LEU A 161 6.44 2.78 -12.56
N ASN A 162 6.78 3.95 -13.12
CA ASN A 162 6.60 5.28 -12.57
C ASN A 162 5.31 5.91 -13.11
N TYR A 163 4.43 6.38 -12.23
CA TYR A 163 3.15 7.02 -12.56
C TYR A 163 3.21 8.56 -12.50
N GLY A 164 4.41 9.12 -12.38
CA GLY A 164 4.76 10.50 -12.73
C GLY A 164 4.66 11.52 -11.61
N TRP A 165 3.80 11.35 -10.60
CA TRP A 165 3.66 12.33 -9.53
C TRP A 165 4.97 12.57 -8.78
N PRO A 166 5.39 13.82 -8.50
CA PRO A 166 4.79 15.12 -8.85
C PRO A 166 5.40 15.77 -10.11
N VAL A 167 6.06 15.01 -10.97
CA VAL A 167 6.86 15.54 -12.10
C VAL A 167 5.99 15.82 -13.32
N ILE A 168 4.95 15.01 -13.53
CA ILE A 168 3.97 15.13 -14.61
C ILE A 168 2.56 14.94 -14.07
#